data_3cef1521e5dfbeaa92decbbf6e9c7d5f
#
_entry.id   3cef1521e5dfbeaa92decbbf6e9c7d5f
#
_cell.length_a   1.000
_cell.length_b   1.000
_cell.length_c   1.000
_cell.angle_alpha   90.00
_cell.angle_beta   90.00
_cell.angle_gamma   90.00
#
_symmetry.space_group_name_H-M   'P 1'
#
loop_
_entity.id
_entity.type
_entity.pdbx_description
1 polymer ?
#
loop_
_entity_poly.entity_id
_entity_poly.type
_entity_poly.pdbx_seq_one_letter_code
_entity_poly.pdbx_strand_id
1 'polypeptide(L)'
;MKTYLVTGGAGFIGSNFVLYMLQKYDDIRIINLDKLTYAGNLENLKSVENDKRYVFVQGDICDRELVSSLFERYEIDYVAHFAAESHVDRSIREPEVFAKTNVMGTVNLLNCAKDAWENQDGVWKEGVKFLHVSTDEVYGSLGDTGYFMETTPLDPHSPYSSSKASSDLMVCLLY
;
A
#
# COMPACT_ATOMS: atom_id res chain seq x y z
N MET A 1 18.18 -3.21 12.20
CA MET A 1 17.21 -2.14 11.84
C MET A 1 16.35 -2.65 10.70
N LYS A 2 15.03 -2.62 10.84
CA LYS A 2 14.10 -3.07 9.80
C LYS A 2 13.65 -1.89 8.93
N THR A 3 13.58 -2.10 7.61
CA THR A 3 13.18 -1.05 6.66
C THR A 3 11.77 -1.29 6.14
N TYR A 4 10.93 -0.27 6.26
CA TYR A 4 9.54 -0.26 5.80
C TYR A 4 9.40 0.61 4.55
N LEU A 5 8.82 0.08 3.49
CA LEU A 5 8.25 0.87 2.42
C LEU A 5 6.78 1.14 2.76
N VAL A 6 6.45 2.39 3.00
CA VAL A 6 5.07 2.84 3.23
C VAL A 6 4.61 3.57 1.98
N THR A 7 3.59 3.06 1.30
CA THR A 7 3.03 3.74 0.13
C THR A 7 1.74 4.48 0.51
N GLY A 8 1.52 5.66 -0.04
CA GLY A 8 0.40 6.51 0.37
C GLY A 8 0.57 7.10 1.77
N GLY A 9 1.82 7.20 2.24
CA GLY A 9 2.11 7.65 3.59
C GLY A 9 1.93 9.16 3.84
N ALA A 10 1.66 9.96 2.82
CA ALA A 10 1.26 11.37 2.98
C ALA A 10 -0.28 11.53 3.10
N GLY A 11 -1.06 10.48 2.86
CA GLY A 11 -2.50 10.45 3.08
C GLY A 11 -2.88 10.37 4.56
N PHE A 12 -4.19 10.42 4.86
CA PHE A 12 -4.69 10.46 6.25
C PHE A 12 -4.27 9.22 7.06
N ILE A 13 -4.56 8.01 6.57
CA ILE A 13 -4.25 6.77 7.31
C ILE A 13 -2.73 6.53 7.31
N GLY A 14 -2.08 6.64 6.14
CA GLY A 14 -0.66 6.37 5.99
C GLY A 14 0.23 7.29 6.83
N SER A 15 -0.10 8.58 6.94
CA SER A 15 0.67 9.52 7.76
C SER A 15 0.57 9.18 9.26
N ASN A 16 -0.62 8.81 9.74
CA ASN A 16 -0.79 8.35 11.12
C ASN A 16 0.00 7.07 11.39
N PHE A 17 0.04 6.15 10.43
CA PHE A 17 0.88 4.95 10.54
C PHE A 17 2.37 5.31 10.63
N VAL A 18 2.87 6.19 9.77
CA VAL A 18 4.28 6.66 9.78
C VAL A 18 4.63 7.27 11.13
N LEU A 19 3.80 8.20 11.63
CA LEU A 19 4.02 8.87 12.93
C LEU A 19 4.03 7.86 14.09
N TYR A 20 3.05 6.96 14.11
CA TYR A 20 2.96 5.91 15.13
C TYR A 20 4.19 5.01 15.15
N MET A 21 4.64 4.56 13.97
CA MET A 21 5.79 3.66 13.85
C MET A 21 7.08 4.33 14.32
N LEU A 22 7.35 5.58 13.91
CA LEU A 22 8.53 6.32 14.32
C LEU A 22 8.53 6.67 15.81
N GLN A 23 7.34 6.87 16.40
CA GLN A 23 7.19 7.10 17.84
C GLN A 23 7.40 5.81 18.66
N LYS A 24 6.95 4.68 18.13
CA LYS A 24 6.92 3.41 18.89
C LYS A 24 8.23 2.62 18.80
N TYR A 25 8.97 2.72 17.69
CA TYR A 25 10.15 1.89 17.43
C TYR A 25 11.35 2.75 17.09
N ASP A 26 12.50 2.46 17.73
CA ASP A 26 13.76 3.19 17.51
C ASP A 26 14.64 2.55 16.43
N ASP A 27 14.50 1.26 16.17
CA ASP A 27 15.34 0.45 15.30
C ASP A 27 14.73 0.20 13.91
N ILE A 28 13.94 1.13 13.41
CA ILE A 28 13.30 1.07 12.10
C ILE A 28 13.75 2.21 11.19
N ARG A 29 13.57 2.02 9.89
CA ARG A 29 13.62 3.05 8.85
C ARG A 29 12.31 3.02 8.06
N ILE A 30 11.79 4.18 7.69
CA ILE A 30 10.59 4.33 6.85
C ILE A 30 10.96 5.07 5.57
N ILE A 31 10.69 4.42 4.45
CA ILE A 31 10.70 5.00 3.12
C ILE A 31 9.23 5.25 2.74
N ASN A 32 8.82 6.51 2.69
CA ASN A 32 7.46 6.89 2.35
C ASN A 32 7.37 7.27 0.88
N LEU A 33 6.74 6.40 0.08
CA LEU A 33 6.45 6.64 -1.33
C LEU A 33 5.03 7.17 -1.50
N ASP A 34 4.89 8.42 -1.96
CA ASP A 34 3.58 9.02 -2.21
C ASP A 34 3.61 9.86 -3.50
N LYS A 35 2.57 9.74 -4.29
CA LYS A 35 2.43 10.48 -5.56
C LYS A 35 2.04 11.94 -5.34
N LEU A 36 1.55 12.29 -4.14
CA LEU A 36 0.99 13.60 -3.78
C LEU A 36 -0.17 14.00 -4.71
N THR A 37 -1.15 13.12 -4.85
CA THR A 37 -2.42 13.42 -5.49
C THR A 37 -3.32 14.24 -4.55
N TYR A 38 -4.62 14.29 -4.80
CA TYR A 38 -5.57 15.08 -4.02
C TYR A 38 -5.60 14.77 -2.50
N ALA A 39 -5.23 13.55 -2.09
CA ALA A 39 -5.27 13.12 -0.69
C ALA A 39 -3.91 13.18 0.02
N GLY A 40 -2.82 13.38 -0.72
CA GLY A 40 -1.46 13.45 -0.17
C GLY A 40 -1.13 14.86 0.32
N ASN A 41 -0.75 14.99 1.61
CA ASN A 41 -0.36 16.26 2.20
C ASN A 41 0.85 16.08 3.11
N LEU A 42 2.00 16.66 2.75
CA LEU A 42 3.25 16.55 3.53
C LEU A 42 3.18 17.28 4.88
N GLU A 43 2.26 18.24 5.06
CA GLU A 43 2.07 18.88 6.36
C GLU A 43 1.69 17.87 7.46
N ASN A 44 1.06 16.74 7.10
CA ASN A 44 0.76 15.65 8.03
C ASN A 44 2.03 15.04 8.66
N LEU A 45 3.17 15.17 8.00
CA LEU A 45 4.45 14.57 8.39
C LEU A 45 5.52 15.60 8.78
N LYS A 46 5.11 16.86 8.94
CA LYS A 46 6.00 17.98 9.29
C LYS A 46 6.83 17.71 10.55
N SER A 47 6.25 17.06 11.55
CA SER A 47 6.92 16.74 12.81
C SER A 47 8.07 15.74 12.67
N VAL A 48 8.11 14.96 11.60
CA VAL A 48 9.12 13.92 11.33
C VAL A 48 9.95 14.18 10.09
N GLU A 49 9.79 15.32 9.42
CA GLU A 49 10.50 15.63 8.16
C GLU A 49 12.03 15.60 8.31
N ASN A 50 12.54 15.88 9.50
CA ASN A 50 13.97 15.88 9.81
C ASN A 50 14.45 14.64 10.59
N ASP A 51 13.57 13.63 10.81
CA ASP A 51 13.96 12.38 11.44
C ASP A 51 14.87 11.57 10.50
N LYS A 52 16.07 11.21 10.95
CA LYS A 52 17.06 10.45 10.15
C LYS A 52 16.57 9.06 9.73
N ARG A 53 15.53 8.56 10.37
CA ARG A 53 14.89 7.26 10.07
C ARG A 53 13.80 7.38 9.00
N TYR A 54 13.40 8.59 8.65
CA TYR A 54 12.34 8.89 7.69
C TYR A 54 12.92 9.41 6.38
N VAL A 55 12.47 8.85 5.27
CA VAL A 55 12.81 9.29 3.91
C VAL A 55 11.52 9.44 3.12
N PHE A 56 11.29 10.62 2.56
CA PHE A 56 10.18 10.85 1.64
C PHE A 56 10.66 10.70 0.19
N VAL A 57 9.87 9.99 -0.61
CA VAL A 57 10.06 9.86 -2.05
C VAL A 57 8.75 10.20 -2.74
N GLN A 58 8.76 11.22 -3.60
CA GLN A 58 7.61 11.51 -4.45
C GLN A 58 7.63 10.61 -5.69
N GLY A 59 6.56 9.82 -5.88
CA GLY A 59 6.47 8.93 -7.04
C GLY A 59 5.22 8.09 -7.08
N ASP A 60 5.00 7.47 -8.24
CA ASP A 60 3.85 6.61 -8.52
C ASP A 60 4.20 5.15 -8.25
N ILE A 61 3.34 4.42 -7.55
CA ILE A 61 3.48 2.97 -7.35
C ILE A 61 3.40 2.18 -8.67
N CYS A 62 2.90 2.78 -9.74
CA CYS A 62 2.89 2.21 -11.08
C CYS A 62 4.24 2.33 -11.82
N ASP A 63 5.16 3.14 -11.30
CA ASP A 63 6.49 3.30 -11.87
C ASP A 63 7.42 2.17 -11.39
N ARG A 64 7.62 1.17 -12.28
CA ARG A 64 8.42 -0.01 -11.95
C ARG A 64 9.88 0.32 -11.68
N GLU A 65 10.47 1.20 -12.46
CA GLU A 65 11.89 1.55 -12.33
C GLU A 65 12.14 2.23 -10.98
N LEU A 66 11.27 3.18 -10.62
CA LEU A 66 11.33 3.85 -9.32
C LEU A 66 11.17 2.83 -8.19
N VAL A 67 10.12 2.02 -8.21
CA VAL A 67 9.84 1.06 -7.12
C VAL A 67 10.97 0.05 -6.96
N SER A 68 11.47 -0.56 -8.07
CA SER A 68 12.63 -1.46 -8.03
C SER A 68 13.85 -0.80 -7.39
N SER A 69 14.16 0.45 -7.80
CA SER A 69 15.30 1.19 -7.26
C SER A 69 15.20 1.43 -5.75
N LEU A 70 13.97 1.55 -5.20
CA LEU A 70 13.77 1.67 -3.76
C LEU A 70 14.10 0.36 -3.03
N PHE A 71 13.68 -0.79 -3.56
CA PHE A 71 14.01 -2.09 -2.99
C PHE A 71 15.53 -2.34 -3.01
N GLU A 72 16.19 -2.02 -4.11
CA GLU A 72 17.65 -2.17 -4.25
C GLU A 72 18.41 -1.25 -3.30
N ARG A 73 18.01 0.02 -3.22
CA ARG A 73 18.72 1.03 -2.45
C ARG A 73 18.57 0.89 -0.94
N TYR A 74 17.40 0.46 -0.47
CA TYR A 74 17.03 0.52 0.94
C TYR A 74 16.88 -0.85 1.61
N GLU A 75 17.08 -1.95 0.89
CA GLU A 75 16.95 -3.32 1.41
C GLU A 75 15.63 -3.50 2.21
N ILE A 76 14.50 -3.19 1.57
CA ILE A 76 13.17 -3.19 2.19
C ILE A 76 12.84 -4.58 2.75
N ASP A 77 12.40 -4.61 4.03
CA ASP A 77 11.93 -5.83 4.70
C ASP A 77 10.39 -5.91 4.73
N TYR A 78 9.72 -4.76 4.88
CA TYR A 78 8.27 -4.70 5.01
C TYR A 78 7.67 -3.69 4.05
N VAL A 79 6.56 -4.06 3.44
CA VAL A 79 5.70 -3.13 2.69
C VAL A 79 4.42 -2.91 3.46
N ALA A 80 4.06 -1.65 3.71
CA ALA A 80 2.76 -1.24 4.22
C ALA A 80 2.06 -0.40 3.14
N HIS A 81 1.12 -1.03 2.44
CA HIS A 81 0.52 -0.48 1.23
C HIS A 81 -0.81 0.21 1.53
N PHE A 82 -0.78 1.55 1.61
CA PHE A 82 -1.96 2.41 1.80
C PHE A 82 -2.33 3.18 0.53
N ALA A 83 -1.41 3.29 -0.45
CA ALA A 83 -1.68 4.05 -1.67
C ALA A 83 -2.85 3.44 -2.45
N ALA A 84 -3.87 4.24 -2.66
CA ALA A 84 -5.04 3.85 -3.45
C ALA A 84 -5.79 5.11 -3.94
N GLU A 85 -6.48 4.99 -5.05
CA GLU A 85 -7.62 5.85 -5.36
C GLU A 85 -8.82 5.34 -4.57
N SER A 86 -9.50 6.21 -3.79
CA SER A 86 -10.50 5.79 -2.80
C SER A 86 -11.85 6.51 -2.89
N HIS A 87 -12.00 7.48 -3.80
CA HIS A 87 -13.23 8.28 -3.89
C HIS A 87 -14.29 7.58 -4.75
N VAL A 88 -15.31 6.98 -4.14
CA VAL A 88 -16.33 6.14 -4.81
C VAL A 88 -17.00 6.86 -5.98
N ASP A 89 -17.54 8.09 -5.80
CA ASP A 89 -18.22 8.82 -6.88
C ASP A 89 -17.29 9.12 -8.06
N ARG A 90 -16.00 9.36 -7.79
CA ARG A 90 -15.00 9.56 -8.84
C ARG A 90 -14.73 8.26 -9.58
N SER A 91 -14.79 7.11 -8.91
CA SER A 91 -14.58 5.82 -9.56
C SER A 91 -15.60 5.50 -10.64
N ILE A 92 -16.84 6.03 -10.49
CA ILE A 92 -17.90 5.86 -11.49
C ILE A 92 -17.59 6.67 -12.76
N ARG A 93 -16.94 7.82 -12.62
CA ARG A 93 -16.63 8.72 -13.74
C ARG A 93 -15.31 8.36 -14.43
N GLU A 94 -14.34 7.91 -13.65
CA GLU A 94 -12.95 7.64 -14.10
C GLU A 94 -12.46 6.25 -13.63
N PRO A 95 -13.14 5.14 -13.99
CA PRO A 95 -12.85 3.81 -13.45
C PRO A 95 -11.43 3.32 -13.82
N GLU A 96 -10.89 3.77 -14.96
CA GLU A 96 -9.56 3.38 -15.44
C GLU A 96 -8.45 3.83 -14.48
N VAL A 97 -8.59 5.00 -13.86
CA VAL A 97 -7.62 5.50 -12.88
C VAL A 97 -7.55 4.59 -11.67
N PHE A 98 -8.71 4.08 -11.23
CA PHE A 98 -8.82 3.12 -10.11
C PHE A 98 -8.22 1.77 -10.48
N ALA A 99 -8.52 1.23 -11.65
CA ALA A 99 -7.90 -0.01 -12.14
C ALA A 99 -6.37 0.14 -12.26
N LYS A 100 -5.90 1.24 -12.81
CA LYS A 100 -4.46 1.51 -12.94
C LYS A 100 -3.78 1.59 -11.59
N THR A 101 -4.28 2.42 -10.67
CA THR A 101 -3.62 2.64 -9.37
C THR A 101 -3.81 1.44 -8.46
N ASN A 102 -5.07 1.01 -8.22
CA ASN A 102 -5.35 0.02 -7.19
C ASN A 102 -4.97 -1.39 -7.61
N VAL A 103 -5.13 -1.74 -8.90
CA VAL A 103 -4.79 -3.09 -9.38
C VAL A 103 -3.37 -3.13 -9.91
N MET A 104 -3.07 -2.37 -10.97
CA MET A 104 -1.76 -2.45 -11.63
C MET A 104 -0.63 -1.92 -10.73
N GLY A 105 -0.88 -0.86 -9.95
CA GLY A 105 0.09 -0.35 -8.97
C GLY A 105 0.38 -1.38 -7.88
N THR A 106 -0.63 -2.09 -7.37
CA THR A 106 -0.45 -3.18 -6.40
C THR A 106 0.35 -4.33 -7.01
N VAL A 107 0.00 -4.77 -8.23
CA VAL A 107 0.74 -5.83 -8.94
C VAL A 107 2.20 -5.43 -9.15
N ASN A 108 2.47 -4.17 -9.50
CA ASN A 108 3.84 -3.68 -9.64
C ASN A 108 4.63 -3.76 -8.33
N LEU A 109 4.04 -3.32 -7.21
CA LEU A 109 4.65 -3.43 -5.88
C LEU A 109 4.93 -4.89 -5.50
N LEU A 110 3.98 -5.79 -5.74
CA LEU A 110 4.13 -7.21 -5.46
C LEU A 110 5.27 -7.84 -6.28
N ASN A 111 5.35 -7.52 -7.58
CA ASN A 111 6.44 -8.00 -8.44
C ASN A 111 7.81 -7.49 -7.98
N CYS A 112 7.93 -6.21 -7.63
CA CYS A 112 9.18 -5.66 -7.12
C CYS A 112 9.57 -6.28 -5.76
N ALA A 113 8.58 -6.52 -4.88
CA ALA A 113 8.81 -7.21 -3.61
C ALA A 113 9.26 -8.66 -3.83
N LYS A 114 8.61 -9.38 -4.75
CA LYS A 114 8.99 -10.73 -5.12
C LYS A 114 10.42 -10.77 -5.66
N ASP A 115 10.74 -9.93 -6.64
CA ASP A 115 12.07 -9.87 -7.25
C ASP A 115 13.18 -9.58 -6.21
N ALA A 116 12.86 -8.82 -5.14
CA ALA A 116 13.80 -8.48 -4.09
C ALA A 116 13.89 -9.52 -2.96
N TRP A 117 12.84 -10.30 -2.73
CA TRP A 117 12.73 -11.19 -1.59
C TRP A 117 12.87 -12.68 -1.94
N GLU A 118 12.66 -13.06 -3.19
CA GLU A 118 12.84 -14.41 -3.70
C GLU A 118 14.21 -14.54 -4.38
N ASN A 119 14.99 -15.55 -4.01
CA ASN A 119 16.26 -15.83 -4.68
C ASN A 119 16.06 -16.70 -5.94
N GLN A 120 17.14 -16.98 -6.66
CA GLN A 120 17.11 -17.78 -7.90
C GLN A 120 16.61 -19.23 -7.69
N ASP A 121 16.68 -19.73 -6.49
CA ASP A 121 16.19 -21.09 -6.12
C ASP A 121 14.73 -21.09 -5.65
N GLY A 122 14.04 -19.95 -5.72
CA GLY A 122 12.66 -19.80 -5.27
C GLY A 122 12.52 -19.73 -3.73
N VAL A 123 13.61 -19.49 -3.01
CA VAL A 123 13.59 -19.35 -1.55
C VAL A 123 13.40 -17.89 -1.16
N TRP A 124 12.43 -17.66 -0.30
CA TRP A 124 12.09 -16.33 0.18
C TRP A 124 12.99 -15.89 1.34
N LYS A 125 13.34 -14.61 1.34
CA LYS A 125 14.04 -13.96 2.45
C LYS A 125 13.19 -14.07 3.72
N GLU A 126 13.79 -14.54 4.82
CA GLU A 126 13.09 -14.65 6.09
C GLU A 126 12.72 -13.28 6.69
N GLY A 127 11.58 -13.22 7.36
CA GLY A 127 11.13 -12.06 8.12
C GLY A 127 10.72 -10.87 7.26
N VAL A 128 10.36 -11.08 5.99
CA VAL A 128 9.70 -10.07 5.13
C VAL A 128 8.18 -10.17 5.25
N LYS A 129 7.49 -9.07 4.97
CA LYS A 129 6.03 -9.03 4.99
C LYS A 129 5.47 -7.95 4.08
N PHE A 130 4.40 -8.29 3.38
CA PHE A 130 3.58 -7.35 2.63
C PHE A 130 2.22 -7.19 3.33
N LEU A 131 1.93 -5.98 3.83
CA LEU A 131 0.64 -5.61 4.38
C LEU A 131 -0.13 -4.80 3.34
N HIS A 132 -1.28 -5.30 2.93
CA HIS A 132 -2.21 -4.60 2.04
C HIS A 132 -3.43 -4.11 2.81
N VAL A 133 -3.71 -2.82 2.72
CA VAL A 133 -4.89 -2.23 3.36
C VAL A 133 -6.04 -2.22 2.37
N SER A 134 -7.08 -2.97 2.66
CA SER A 134 -8.31 -3.06 1.86
C SER A 134 -9.43 -2.19 2.43
N THR A 135 -10.67 -2.51 2.09
CA THR A 135 -11.89 -1.83 2.54
C THR A 135 -12.98 -2.87 2.76
N ASP A 136 -13.91 -2.61 3.65
CA ASP A 136 -15.11 -3.42 3.87
C ASP A 136 -16.07 -3.40 2.66
N GLU A 137 -16.00 -2.36 1.83
CA GLU A 137 -16.80 -2.29 0.60
C GLU A 137 -16.55 -3.43 -0.40
N VAL A 138 -15.45 -4.18 -0.24
CA VAL A 138 -15.19 -5.39 -1.05
C VAL A 138 -16.19 -6.51 -0.78
N TYR A 139 -16.88 -6.46 0.36
CA TYR A 139 -17.90 -7.43 0.77
C TYR A 139 -19.34 -7.01 0.40
N GLY A 140 -19.49 -5.85 -0.23
CA GLY A 140 -20.81 -5.32 -0.64
C GLY A 140 -21.52 -4.57 0.46
N SER A 141 -22.83 -4.73 0.55
CA SER A 141 -23.67 -4.05 1.53
C SER A 141 -24.01 -4.96 2.70
N LEU A 142 -23.66 -4.52 3.90
CA LEU A 142 -24.15 -5.14 5.12
C LEU A 142 -25.61 -4.72 5.33
N GLY A 143 -26.51 -5.67 5.65
CA GLY A 143 -27.88 -5.35 6.02
C GLY A 143 -27.97 -4.60 7.35
N ASP A 144 -29.21 -4.49 7.90
CA ASP A 144 -29.45 -3.75 9.14
C ASP A 144 -28.71 -4.29 10.36
N THR A 145 -28.27 -5.53 10.32
CA THR A 145 -27.59 -6.22 11.42
C THR A 145 -26.50 -7.18 10.91
N GLY A 146 -25.55 -7.52 11.76
CA GLY A 146 -24.50 -8.50 11.46
C GLY A 146 -23.12 -7.85 11.29
N TYR A 147 -22.17 -8.65 10.80
CA TYR A 147 -20.77 -8.26 10.56
C TYR A 147 -20.25 -8.96 9.31
N PHE A 148 -19.34 -8.33 8.59
CA PHE A 148 -18.50 -9.03 7.63
C PHE A 148 -17.48 -9.90 8.38
N MET A 149 -17.27 -11.10 7.88
CA MET A 149 -16.35 -12.09 8.43
C MET A 149 -15.27 -12.38 7.37
N GLU A 150 -14.17 -12.99 7.77
CA GLU A 150 -13.12 -13.43 6.84
C GLU A 150 -13.61 -14.43 5.78
N THR A 151 -14.72 -15.10 6.05
CA THR A 151 -15.39 -16.04 5.14
C THR A 151 -16.47 -15.42 4.28
N THR A 152 -16.76 -14.11 4.45
CA THR A 152 -17.77 -13.41 3.64
C THR A 152 -17.29 -13.37 2.19
N PRO A 153 -18.10 -13.81 1.22
CA PRO A 153 -17.76 -13.69 -0.20
C PRO A 153 -17.57 -12.24 -0.63
N LEU A 154 -16.67 -12.01 -1.58
CA LEU A 154 -16.50 -10.69 -2.20
C LEU A 154 -17.72 -10.38 -3.08
N ASP A 155 -18.32 -9.22 -2.88
CA ASP A 155 -19.49 -8.71 -3.61
C ASP A 155 -19.41 -7.19 -3.83
N PRO A 156 -18.37 -6.68 -4.54
CA PRO A 156 -18.15 -5.25 -4.70
C PRO A 156 -19.20 -4.60 -5.60
N HIS A 157 -19.72 -3.43 -5.20
CA HIS A 157 -20.80 -2.73 -5.90
C HIS A 157 -20.39 -1.41 -6.58
N SER A 158 -19.08 -1.08 -6.60
CA SER A 158 -18.56 0.12 -7.27
C SER A 158 -17.25 -0.19 -8.01
N PRO A 159 -16.83 0.63 -8.98
CA PRO A 159 -15.51 0.48 -9.59
C PRO A 159 -14.37 0.60 -8.58
N TYR A 160 -14.53 1.44 -7.55
CA TYR A 160 -13.58 1.50 -6.42
C TYR A 160 -13.49 0.15 -5.69
N SER A 161 -14.61 -0.35 -5.16
CA SER A 161 -14.60 -1.60 -4.40
C SER A 161 -14.21 -2.81 -5.26
N SER A 162 -14.59 -2.82 -6.56
CA SER A 162 -14.15 -3.84 -7.51
C SER A 162 -12.63 -3.82 -7.73
N SER A 163 -12.03 -2.63 -7.82
CA SER A 163 -10.58 -2.48 -7.96
C SER A 163 -9.84 -2.93 -6.68
N LYS A 164 -10.41 -2.67 -5.50
CA LYS A 164 -9.86 -3.12 -4.21
C LYS A 164 -9.98 -4.62 -4.05
N ALA A 165 -11.14 -5.23 -4.34
CA ALA A 165 -11.32 -6.68 -4.34
C ALA A 165 -10.37 -7.38 -5.31
N SER A 166 -10.13 -6.79 -6.49
CA SER A 166 -9.16 -7.32 -7.46
C SER A 166 -7.73 -7.29 -6.90
N SER A 167 -7.33 -6.20 -6.24
CA SER A 167 -6.01 -6.12 -5.60
C SER A 167 -5.87 -7.10 -4.43
N ASP A 168 -6.92 -7.30 -3.63
CA ASP A 168 -6.93 -8.28 -2.54
C ASP A 168 -6.66 -9.70 -3.07
N LEU A 169 -7.34 -10.08 -4.16
CA LEU A 169 -7.13 -11.38 -4.81
C LEU A 169 -5.69 -11.51 -5.35
N MET A 170 -5.10 -10.44 -5.93
CA MET A 170 -3.71 -10.46 -6.38
C MET A 170 -2.73 -10.64 -5.22
N VAL A 171 -2.96 -9.98 -4.10
CA VAL A 171 -2.13 -10.13 -2.89
C VAL A 171 -2.20 -11.54 -2.33
N CYS A 172 -3.39 -12.14 -2.26
CA CYS A 172 -3.60 -13.49 -1.76
C CYS A 172 -2.94 -14.58 -2.64
N LEU A 173 -2.74 -14.32 -3.94
CA LEU A 173 -2.19 -15.30 -4.89
C LEU A 173 -0.66 -15.32 -4.96
N LEU A 174 0.01 -14.35 -4.36
CA LEU A 174 1.48 -14.25 -4.41
C LEU A 174 2.20 -15.08 -3.34
N TYR A 175 1.46 -15.72 -2.44
CA TYR A 175 1.99 -16.54 -1.36
C TYR A 175 1.48 -17.99 -1.41
#